data_5f19d0bcd98953af1fd61eb93a1e3d0d
#
_entry.id   5f19d0bcd98953af1fd61eb93a1e3d0d
#
_cell.length_a   1.000
_cell.length_b   1.000
_cell.length_c   1.000
_cell.angle_alpha   90.00
_cell.angle_beta   90.00
_cell.angle_gamma   90.00
#
_symmetry.space_group_name_H-M   'P 1'
#
loop_
_entity.id
_entity.type
_entity.pdbx_description
1 polymer ?
#
loop_
_entity_poly.entity_id
_entity_poly.type
_entity_poly.pdbx_seq_one_letter_code
_entity_poly.pdbx_strand_id
1 'polypeptide(L)'
;MSGLSRTMRWNRWSLVAMLTAVFLTVFAFPAAAQEISVGFGEDATLTERAVQLVILLTILSLAPSILVMVTSFTRIVVVLSLLRSAIGLQTAPPNMVMVSLALFLSAFIMMPTLQAAYEAGVQPMIDGDIEFDQAYERASEPFRDFMLSQVREKDLALFQELSGRDAPESPDDLAMATLIPAFMISELRRAFEIGFLLYLPFLIIDLVIASVLMSMGMMMLPPVVISLPFKLIFFVLVDGWNLVAGSLVKSFGGG
;
A
#
# COMPACT_ATOMS: atom_id res chain seq x y z
N MET A 1 -13.30 1.60 67.42
CA MET A 1 -13.37 0.39 66.55
C MET A 1 -12.50 0.67 65.35
N SER A 2 -11.33 0.03 65.33
CA SER A 2 -10.21 0.25 64.43
C SER A 2 -10.37 -0.55 63.13
N GLY A 3 -10.35 0.12 61.96
CA GLY A 3 -10.33 -0.50 60.66
C GLY A 3 -9.04 -0.18 59.93
N LEU A 4 -8.15 -1.12 59.86
CA LEU A 4 -6.82 -1.09 59.25
C LEU A 4 -6.90 -0.89 57.71
N SER A 5 -6.44 0.23 57.22
CA SER A 5 -6.02 0.39 55.82
C SER A 5 -4.59 -0.12 55.65
N ARG A 6 -4.44 -1.38 55.24
CA ARG A 6 -3.16 -1.92 54.76
C ARG A 6 -2.86 -1.35 53.38
N THR A 7 -2.11 -0.27 53.30
CA THR A 7 -1.45 0.16 52.07
C THR A 7 -0.34 -0.83 51.72
N MET A 8 -0.59 -1.62 50.71
CA MET A 8 0.36 -2.59 50.14
C MET A 8 1.53 -1.82 49.51
N ARG A 9 2.59 -1.58 50.27
CA ARG A 9 3.85 -1.02 49.74
C ARG A 9 4.51 -2.07 48.84
N TRP A 10 4.25 -1.99 47.55
CA TRP A 10 4.93 -2.81 46.57
C TRP A 10 6.41 -2.40 46.54
N ASN A 11 7.26 -3.34 46.95
CA ASN A 11 8.70 -3.12 46.92
C ASN A 11 9.16 -3.11 45.47
N ARG A 12 10.02 -2.16 45.10
CA ARG A 12 10.56 -2.02 43.73
C ARG A 12 11.10 -3.33 43.16
N TRP A 13 11.60 -4.19 44.03
CA TRP A 13 12.09 -5.54 43.70
C TRP A 13 10.98 -6.52 43.31
N SER A 14 9.81 -6.43 43.90
CA SER A 14 8.67 -7.30 43.51
C SER A 14 8.07 -6.92 42.15
N LEU A 15 8.10 -5.63 41.78
CA LEU A 15 7.73 -5.17 40.43
C LEU A 15 8.74 -5.64 39.37
N VAL A 16 10.03 -5.54 39.69
CA VAL A 16 11.08 -6.04 38.78
C VAL A 16 10.98 -7.55 38.61
N ALA A 17 10.77 -8.30 39.68
CA ALA A 17 10.59 -9.75 39.62
C ALA A 17 9.33 -10.16 38.84
N MET A 18 8.24 -9.41 38.97
CA MET A 18 7.02 -9.67 38.22
C MET A 18 7.20 -9.33 36.74
N LEU A 19 7.87 -8.24 36.41
CA LEU A 19 8.18 -7.87 35.00
C LEU A 19 9.15 -8.85 34.36
N THR A 20 10.17 -9.34 35.09
CA THR A 20 11.06 -10.39 34.58
C THR A 20 10.35 -11.73 34.41
N ALA A 21 9.42 -12.09 35.30
CA ALA A 21 8.62 -13.30 35.16
C ALA A 21 7.67 -13.22 33.97
N VAL A 22 7.03 -12.09 33.76
CA VAL A 22 6.17 -11.84 32.56
C VAL A 22 7.02 -11.85 31.28
N PHE A 23 8.20 -11.23 31.29
CA PHE A 23 9.12 -11.25 30.16
C PHE A 23 9.59 -12.68 29.84
N LEU A 24 9.98 -13.47 30.87
CA LEU A 24 10.36 -14.87 30.69
C LEU A 24 9.20 -15.75 30.21
N THR A 25 7.97 -15.52 30.65
CA THR A 25 6.82 -16.29 30.17
C THR A 25 6.41 -15.93 28.72
N VAL A 26 6.56 -14.67 28.32
CA VAL A 26 6.31 -14.24 26.93
C VAL A 26 7.38 -14.79 25.97
N PHE A 27 8.64 -14.93 26.43
CA PHE A 27 9.72 -15.51 25.61
C PHE A 27 9.90 -17.03 25.80
N ALA A 28 9.25 -17.64 26.78
CA ALA A 28 9.26 -19.08 27.00
C ALA A 28 8.11 -19.84 26.31
N PHE A 29 7.37 -19.20 25.41
CA PHE A 29 6.63 -19.98 24.43
C PHE A 29 7.68 -20.81 23.68
N PRO A 30 7.62 -22.16 23.74
CA PRO A 30 8.42 -22.94 22.83
C PRO A 30 8.09 -22.39 21.47
N ALA A 31 9.09 -21.87 20.76
CA ALA A 31 9.02 -21.76 19.34
C ALA A 31 8.74 -23.19 18.87
N ALA A 32 7.48 -23.55 18.77
CA ALA A 32 7.05 -24.54 17.80
C ALA A 32 7.45 -23.88 16.47
N ALA A 33 8.73 -24.05 16.12
CA ALA A 33 9.17 -23.97 14.76
C ALA A 33 8.24 -24.99 14.07
N GLN A 34 7.14 -24.50 13.53
CA GLN A 34 6.47 -25.19 12.47
C GLN A 34 7.60 -25.38 11.46
N GLU A 35 8.17 -26.58 11.43
CA GLU A 35 8.95 -27.01 10.31
C GLU A 35 8.03 -26.77 9.12
N ILE A 36 8.28 -25.66 8.41
CA ILE A 36 7.84 -25.55 7.04
C ILE A 36 8.69 -26.61 6.35
N SER A 37 8.18 -27.84 6.36
CA SER A 37 8.67 -28.90 5.52
C SER A 37 8.25 -28.53 4.11
N VAL A 38 9.02 -27.60 3.50
CA VAL A 38 9.11 -27.52 2.07
C VAL A 38 9.57 -28.91 1.68
N GLY A 39 8.71 -29.69 1.04
CA GLY A 39 8.97 -31.09 0.67
C GLY A 39 10.15 -31.13 -0.30
N PHE A 40 11.34 -31.05 0.25
CA PHE A 40 12.57 -31.38 -0.45
C PHE A 40 12.50 -32.90 -0.64
N GLY A 41 12.39 -33.37 -1.88
CA GLY A 41 12.41 -34.79 -2.15
C GLY A 41 13.54 -35.44 -1.34
N GLU A 42 13.28 -36.57 -0.72
CA GLU A 42 14.19 -37.25 0.22
C GLU A 42 15.59 -37.50 -0.39
N ASP A 43 15.73 -37.47 -1.73
CA ASP A 43 16.97 -37.69 -2.50
C ASP A 43 17.64 -36.37 -2.99
N ALA A 44 17.14 -35.17 -2.63
CA ALA A 44 17.70 -33.93 -3.14
C ALA A 44 19.14 -33.69 -2.60
N THR A 45 20.08 -33.45 -3.50
CA THR A 45 21.49 -33.12 -3.17
C THR A 45 21.57 -31.78 -2.42
N LEU A 46 22.64 -31.58 -1.66
CA LEU A 46 22.88 -30.29 -0.95
C LEU A 46 22.85 -29.10 -1.91
N THR A 47 23.31 -29.29 -3.15
CA THR A 47 23.30 -28.24 -4.18
C THR A 47 21.88 -27.91 -4.64
N GLU A 48 21.03 -28.91 -4.85
CA GLU A 48 19.63 -28.70 -5.23
C GLU A 48 18.86 -27.99 -4.13
N ARG A 49 19.05 -28.36 -2.87
CA ARG A 49 18.44 -27.69 -1.71
C ARG A 49 18.90 -26.22 -1.61
N ALA A 50 20.19 -25.97 -1.82
CA ALA A 50 20.73 -24.62 -1.82
C ALA A 50 20.11 -23.75 -2.94
N VAL A 51 19.97 -24.28 -4.15
CA VAL A 51 19.33 -23.59 -5.28
C VAL A 51 17.86 -23.33 -4.99
N GLN A 52 17.10 -24.29 -4.46
CA GLN A 52 15.71 -24.11 -4.09
C GLN A 52 15.51 -23.02 -3.02
N LEU A 53 16.37 -23.00 -1.99
CA LEU A 53 16.35 -21.95 -0.97
C LEU A 53 16.63 -20.56 -1.56
N VAL A 54 17.59 -20.44 -2.47
CA VAL A 54 17.89 -19.17 -3.15
C VAL A 54 16.70 -18.72 -3.98
N ILE A 55 16.05 -19.60 -4.73
CA ILE A 55 14.84 -19.30 -5.50
C ILE A 55 13.71 -18.84 -4.56
N LEU A 56 13.45 -19.59 -3.48
CA LEU A 56 12.42 -19.25 -2.49
C LEU A 56 12.65 -17.86 -1.87
N LEU A 57 13.89 -17.59 -1.43
CA LEU A 57 14.26 -16.28 -0.88
C LEU A 57 14.13 -15.16 -1.93
N THR A 58 14.46 -15.43 -3.18
CA THR A 58 14.30 -14.45 -4.27
C THR A 58 12.81 -14.14 -4.50
N ILE A 59 11.97 -15.16 -4.59
CA ILE A 59 10.51 -14.97 -4.75
C ILE A 59 9.94 -14.20 -3.55
N LEU A 60 10.31 -14.60 -2.33
CA LEU A 60 9.84 -13.95 -1.10
C LEU A 60 10.27 -12.47 -1.02
N SER A 61 11.47 -12.15 -1.51
CA SER A 61 11.95 -10.76 -1.55
C SER A 61 11.25 -9.90 -2.59
N LEU A 62 10.76 -10.50 -3.69
CA LEU A 62 10.00 -9.81 -4.75
C LEU A 62 8.51 -9.67 -4.43
N ALA A 63 7.96 -10.54 -3.58
CA ALA A 63 6.53 -10.57 -3.26
C ALA A 63 5.94 -9.20 -2.84
N PRO A 64 6.57 -8.41 -1.95
CA PRO A 64 6.06 -7.09 -1.59
C PRO A 64 5.97 -6.14 -2.78
N SER A 65 6.95 -6.20 -3.69
CA SER A 65 6.97 -5.35 -4.89
C SER A 65 5.85 -5.71 -5.85
N ILE A 66 5.59 -7.00 -6.03
CA ILE A 66 4.51 -7.50 -6.89
C ILE A 66 3.16 -7.06 -6.30
N LEU A 67 2.93 -7.24 -4.99
CA LEU A 67 1.70 -6.80 -4.33
C LEU A 67 1.44 -5.30 -4.52
N VAL A 68 2.47 -4.47 -4.39
CA VAL A 68 2.36 -3.02 -4.64
C VAL A 68 1.95 -2.74 -6.09
N MET A 69 2.48 -3.50 -7.06
CA MET A 69 2.22 -3.28 -8.49
C MET A 69 0.81 -3.67 -8.93
N VAL A 70 0.18 -4.68 -8.30
CA VAL A 70 -1.14 -5.19 -8.71
C VAL A 70 -2.29 -4.65 -7.85
N THR A 71 -2.02 -3.70 -6.95
CA THR A 71 -3.03 -3.11 -6.06
C THR A 71 -3.23 -1.62 -6.29
N SER A 72 -4.19 -1.03 -5.57
CA SER A 72 -4.44 0.40 -5.56
C SER A 72 -3.34 1.25 -4.91
N PHE A 73 -2.32 0.64 -4.30
CA PHE A 73 -1.28 1.32 -3.54
C PHE A 73 -0.54 2.39 -4.35
N THR A 74 -0.18 2.09 -5.59
CA THR A 74 0.60 2.99 -6.44
C THR A 74 -0.10 4.33 -6.68
N ARG A 75 -1.39 4.32 -7.03
CA ARG A 75 -2.17 5.56 -7.20
C ARG A 75 -2.21 6.37 -5.93
N ILE A 76 -2.49 5.71 -4.80
CA ILE A 76 -2.66 6.37 -3.50
C ILE A 76 -1.36 7.03 -3.04
N VAL A 77 -0.24 6.31 -3.05
CA VAL A 77 1.04 6.86 -2.58
C VAL A 77 1.52 8.02 -3.44
N VAL A 78 1.31 7.96 -4.75
CA VAL A 78 1.68 9.05 -5.67
C VAL A 78 0.80 10.28 -5.42
N VAL A 79 -0.52 10.12 -5.31
CA VAL A 79 -1.44 11.25 -5.02
C VAL A 79 -1.12 11.89 -3.67
N LEU A 80 -0.90 11.10 -2.62
CA LEU A 80 -0.51 11.63 -1.31
C LEU A 80 0.83 12.39 -1.38
N SER A 81 1.80 11.88 -2.13
CA SER A 81 3.09 12.56 -2.35
C SER A 81 2.92 13.89 -3.07
N LEU A 82 2.08 13.94 -4.11
CA LEU A 82 1.75 15.16 -4.84
C LEU A 82 1.00 16.17 -3.95
N LEU A 83 0.07 15.70 -3.10
CA LEU A 83 -0.63 16.54 -2.13
C LEU A 83 0.36 17.22 -1.16
N ARG A 84 1.29 16.46 -0.57
CA ARG A 84 2.33 17.01 0.31
C ARG A 84 3.13 18.11 -0.39
N SER A 85 3.50 17.86 -1.64
CA SER A 85 4.23 18.85 -2.46
C SER A 85 3.38 20.08 -2.76
N ALA A 86 2.09 19.91 -3.04
CA ALA A 86 1.16 20.99 -3.34
C ALA A 86 0.97 21.96 -2.16
N ILE A 87 0.86 21.41 -0.95
CA ILE A 87 0.78 22.23 0.28
C ILE A 87 2.10 23.00 0.54
N GLY A 88 3.22 22.52 -0.01
CA GLY A 88 4.54 23.11 0.19
C GLY A 88 5.32 22.53 1.37
N LEU A 89 4.87 21.39 1.89
CA LEU A 89 5.53 20.69 2.99
C LEU A 89 6.63 19.76 2.46
N GLN A 90 7.88 19.99 2.87
CA GLN A 90 9.01 19.17 2.40
C GLN A 90 9.18 17.87 3.21
N THR A 91 8.95 17.92 4.52
CA THR A 91 9.25 16.81 5.44
C THR A 91 8.06 16.30 6.24
N ALA A 92 6.96 17.05 6.29
CA ALA A 92 5.75 16.69 7.04
C ALA A 92 4.56 16.45 6.09
N PRO A 93 3.78 15.38 6.28
CA PRO A 93 4.02 14.22 7.16
C PRO A 93 5.26 13.40 6.75
N PRO A 94 5.92 12.68 7.68
CA PRO A 94 7.05 11.80 7.36
C PRO A 94 6.67 10.74 6.31
N ASN A 95 7.63 10.31 5.48
CA ASN A 95 7.38 9.31 4.43
C ASN A 95 6.74 8.03 4.97
N MET A 96 7.16 7.56 6.15
CA MET A 96 6.60 6.37 6.78
C MET A 96 5.09 6.53 7.06
N VAL A 97 4.64 7.70 7.53
CA VAL A 97 3.22 7.98 7.76
C VAL A 97 2.43 7.97 6.45
N MET A 98 2.98 8.56 5.39
CA MET A 98 2.36 8.58 4.06
C MET A 98 2.23 7.17 3.47
N VAL A 99 3.29 6.37 3.56
CA VAL A 99 3.29 4.97 3.11
C VAL A 99 2.30 4.14 3.93
N SER A 100 2.28 4.29 5.26
CA SER A 100 1.33 3.59 6.13
C SER A 100 -0.11 3.93 5.78
N LEU A 101 -0.42 5.22 5.58
CA LEU A 101 -1.75 5.65 5.17
C LEU A 101 -2.13 5.07 3.80
N ALA A 102 -1.19 5.08 2.84
CA ALA A 102 -1.40 4.46 1.53
C ALA A 102 -1.67 2.96 1.63
N LEU A 103 -0.95 2.24 2.49
CA LEU A 103 -1.17 0.81 2.74
C LEU A 103 -2.56 0.55 3.36
N PHE A 104 -2.97 1.32 4.37
CA PHE A 104 -4.30 1.18 4.98
C PHE A 104 -5.42 1.44 4.00
N LEU A 105 -5.33 2.51 3.22
CA LEU A 105 -6.33 2.82 2.20
C LEU A 105 -6.35 1.76 1.09
N SER A 106 -5.16 1.28 0.68
CA SER A 106 -5.06 0.20 -0.30
C SER A 106 -5.65 -1.10 0.22
N ALA A 107 -5.36 -1.49 1.46
CA ALA A 107 -5.95 -2.67 2.08
C ALA A 107 -7.47 -2.56 2.16
N PHE A 108 -7.99 -1.39 2.51
CA PHE A 108 -9.44 -1.12 2.55
C PHE A 108 -10.10 -1.28 1.18
N ILE A 109 -9.50 -0.71 0.12
CA ILE A 109 -10.02 -0.81 -1.26
C ILE A 109 -9.92 -2.25 -1.78
N MET A 110 -8.81 -2.94 -1.48
CA MET A 110 -8.54 -4.29 -1.97
C MET A 110 -9.22 -5.39 -1.17
N MET A 111 -9.89 -5.06 -0.05
CA MET A 111 -10.52 -6.06 0.83
C MET A 111 -11.45 -7.03 0.08
N PRO A 112 -12.37 -6.58 -0.82
CA PRO A 112 -13.20 -7.50 -1.59
C PRO A 112 -12.39 -8.45 -2.49
N THR A 113 -11.39 -7.90 -3.19
CA THR A 113 -10.49 -8.66 -4.07
C THR A 113 -9.70 -9.71 -3.28
N LEU A 114 -9.17 -9.33 -2.10
CA LEU A 114 -8.42 -10.24 -1.24
C LEU A 114 -9.30 -11.36 -0.68
N GLN A 115 -10.54 -11.05 -0.29
CA GLN A 115 -11.49 -12.05 0.17
C GLN A 115 -11.86 -13.03 -0.96
N ALA A 116 -12.17 -12.52 -2.15
CA ALA A 116 -12.46 -13.36 -3.30
C ALA A 116 -11.28 -14.28 -3.66
N ALA A 117 -10.05 -13.76 -3.64
CA ALA A 117 -8.85 -14.57 -3.89
C ALA A 117 -8.62 -15.64 -2.83
N TYR A 118 -8.90 -15.32 -1.57
CA TYR A 118 -8.81 -16.29 -0.47
C TYR A 118 -9.83 -17.41 -0.62
N GLU A 119 -11.09 -17.09 -0.86
CA GLU A 119 -12.19 -18.05 -1.00
C GLU A 119 -12.05 -18.91 -2.26
N ALA A 120 -11.60 -18.32 -3.38
CA ALA A 120 -11.48 -19.05 -4.65
C ALA A 120 -10.27 -20.00 -4.72
N GLY A 121 -9.15 -19.61 -4.13
CA GLY A 121 -7.90 -20.34 -4.26
C GLY A 121 -7.31 -20.84 -2.95
N VAL A 122 -7.10 -19.94 -1.96
CA VAL A 122 -6.32 -20.24 -0.76
C VAL A 122 -7.07 -21.22 0.15
N GLN A 123 -8.35 -20.98 0.40
CA GLN A 123 -9.16 -21.83 1.28
C GLN A 123 -9.29 -23.26 0.73
N PRO A 124 -9.68 -23.50 -0.54
CA PRO A 124 -9.77 -24.87 -1.09
C PRO A 124 -8.42 -25.59 -1.10
N MET A 125 -7.30 -24.86 -1.24
CA MET A 125 -5.97 -25.45 -1.16
C MET A 125 -5.64 -25.91 0.28
N ILE A 126 -6.01 -25.11 1.30
CA ILE A 126 -5.82 -25.48 2.70
C ILE A 126 -6.70 -26.69 3.07
N ASP A 127 -7.91 -26.75 2.54
CA ASP A 127 -8.86 -27.86 2.75
C ASP A 127 -8.44 -29.13 2.01
N GLY A 128 -7.46 -29.05 1.10
CA GLY A 128 -6.92 -30.17 0.33
C GLY A 128 -7.75 -30.54 -0.91
N ASP A 129 -8.67 -29.68 -1.33
CA ASP A 129 -9.57 -29.91 -2.46
C ASP A 129 -8.90 -29.65 -3.82
N ILE A 130 -7.89 -28.77 -3.84
CA ILE A 130 -7.17 -28.39 -5.07
C ILE A 130 -5.66 -28.34 -4.85
N GLU A 131 -4.90 -28.56 -5.93
CA GLU A 131 -3.44 -28.44 -5.93
C GLU A 131 -2.99 -26.97 -6.06
N PHE A 132 -1.71 -26.71 -5.76
CA PHE A 132 -1.13 -25.39 -5.77
C PHE A 132 -1.32 -24.64 -7.10
N ASP A 133 -1.16 -25.31 -8.24
CA ASP A 133 -1.29 -24.67 -9.56
C ASP A 133 -2.71 -24.15 -9.80
N GLN A 134 -3.72 -24.95 -9.44
CA GLN A 134 -5.13 -24.54 -9.52
C GLN A 134 -5.47 -23.45 -8.51
N ALA A 135 -4.88 -23.52 -7.31
CA ALA A 135 -5.08 -22.49 -6.30
C ALA A 135 -4.52 -21.14 -6.76
N TYR A 136 -3.32 -21.15 -7.35
CA TYR A 136 -2.69 -19.95 -7.91
C TYR A 136 -3.54 -19.34 -9.03
N GLU A 137 -4.01 -20.14 -9.96
CA GLU A 137 -4.85 -19.70 -11.07
C GLU A 137 -6.12 -19.04 -10.54
N ARG A 138 -6.88 -19.70 -9.67
CA ARG A 138 -8.12 -19.19 -9.08
C ARG A 138 -7.90 -17.96 -8.18
N ALA A 139 -6.83 -17.92 -7.38
CA ALA A 139 -6.53 -16.79 -6.54
C ALA A 139 -6.07 -15.56 -7.33
N SER A 140 -5.51 -15.73 -8.51
CA SER A 140 -5.06 -14.63 -9.38
C SER A 140 -6.19 -13.97 -10.17
N GLU A 141 -7.32 -14.66 -10.38
CA GLU A 141 -8.48 -14.16 -11.13
C GLU A 141 -9.06 -12.86 -10.54
N PRO A 142 -9.38 -12.74 -9.24
CA PRO A 142 -9.90 -11.50 -8.68
C PRO A 142 -8.95 -10.30 -8.82
N PHE A 143 -7.63 -10.52 -8.82
CA PHE A 143 -6.67 -9.45 -9.10
C PHE A 143 -6.65 -9.06 -10.57
N ARG A 144 -6.82 -10.02 -11.48
CA ARG A 144 -6.98 -9.77 -12.91
C ARG A 144 -8.19 -8.87 -13.17
N ASP A 145 -9.35 -9.23 -12.61
CA ASP A 145 -10.59 -8.48 -12.75
C ASP A 145 -10.45 -7.06 -12.20
N PHE A 146 -9.82 -6.92 -11.02
CA PHE A 146 -9.53 -5.61 -10.47
C PHE A 146 -8.66 -4.77 -11.42
N MET A 147 -7.57 -5.33 -11.95
CA MET A 147 -6.70 -4.60 -12.87
C MET A 147 -7.41 -4.26 -14.19
N LEU A 148 -8.20 -5.19 -14.74
CA LEU A 148 -8.99 -4.96 -15.96
C LEU A 148 -10.02 -3.85 -15.76
N SER A 149 -10.66 -3.76 -14.60
CA SER A 149 -11.61 -2.70 -14.29
C SER A 149 -10.97 -1.31 -14.20
N GLN A 150 -9.66 -1.23 -13.96
CA GLN A 150 -8.94 0.01 -13.74
C GLN A 150 -8.03 0.40 -14.92
N VAL A 151 -7.57 -0.57 -15.73
CA VAL A 151 -6.69 -0.32 -16.88
C VAL A 151 -7.44 0.43 -17.98
N ARG A 152 -6.74 1.33 -18.67
CA ARG A 152 -7.29 2.02 -19.85
C ARG A 152 -7.00 1.21 -21.10
N GLU A 153 -7.99 1.13 -21.98
CA GLU A 153 -7.88 0.43 -23.26
C GLU A 153 -6.63 0.84 -24.07
N LYS A 154 -6.32 2.13 -24.07
CA LYS A 154 -5.15 2.66 -24.78
C LYS A 154 -3.83 2.11 -24.25
N ASP A 155 -3.69 1.99 -22.92
CA ASP A 155 -2.47 1.48 -22.31
C ASP A 155 -2.37 -0.03 -22.52
N LEU A 156 -3.52 -0.71 -22.44
CA LEU A 156 -3.59 -2.13 -22.71
C LEU A 156 -3.21 -2.44 -24.17
N ALA A 157 -3.76 -1.71 -25.13
CA ALA A 157 -3.45 -1.86 -26.56
C ALA A 157 -1.94 -1.64 -26.83
N LEU A 158 -1.32 -0.65 -26.20
CA LEU A 158 0.11 -0.40 -26.31
C LEU A 158 0.95 -1.61 -25.88
N PHE A 159 0.67 -2.17 -24.71
CA PHE A 159 1.45 -3.31 -24.20
C PHE A 159 1.12 -4.61 -24.94
N GLN A 160 -0.09 -4.74 -25.49
CA GLN A 160 -0.43 -5.84 -26.37
C GLN A 160 0.40 -5.79 -27.67
N GLU A 161 0.48 -4.62 -28.31
CA GLU A 161 1.31 -4.42 -29.50
C GLU A 161 2.79 -4.69 -29.21
N LEU A 162 3.33 -4.14 -28.10
CA LEU A 162 4.73 -4.33 -27.71
C LEU A 162 5.06 -5.79 -27.34
N SER A 163 4.09 -6.58 -26.88
CA SER A 163 4.30 -7.98 -26.56
C SER A 163 4.50 -8.87 -27.78
N GLY A 164 4.10 -8.43 -28.96
CA GLY A 164 4.14 -9.20 -30.21
C GLY A 164 3.27 -10.46 -30.19
N ARG A 165 2.35 -10.59 -29.23
CA ARG A 165 1.42 -11.73 -29.10
C ARG A 165 0.16 -11.44 -29.89
N ASP A 166 -0.47 -12.50 -30.38
CA ASP A 166 -1.79 -12.39 -31.00
C ASP A 166 -2.79 -11.76 -30.00
N ALA A 167 -3.77 -11.06 -30.55
CA ALA A 167 -4.81 -10.48 -29.72
C ALA A 167 -5.57 -11.60 -28.98
N PRO A 168 -5.79 -11.46 -27.65
CA PRO A 168 -6.52 -12.47 -26.90
C PRO A 168 -7.96 -12.56 -27.39
N GLU A 169 -8.52 -13.77 -27.46
CA GLU A 169 -9.91 -13.99 -27.85
C GLU A 169 -10.88 -13.52 -26.75
N SER A 170 -10.44 -13.58 -25.49
CA SER A 170 -11.18 -13.16 -24.31
C SER A 170 -10.28 -12.30 -23.39
N PRO A 171 -10.85 -11.37 -22.61
CA PRO A 171 -10.11 -10.68 -21.55
C PRO A 171 -9.41 -11.62 -20.56
N ASP A 172 -9.96 -12.83 -20.36
CA ASP A 172 -9.42 -13.84 -19.46
C ASP A 172 -8.12 -14.47 -20.00
N ASP A 173 -7.93 -14.48 -21.33
CA ASP A 173 -6.73 -15.00 -21.99
C ASP A 173 -5.56 -14.01 -22.00
N LEU A 174 -5.80 -12.79 -21.50
CA LEU A 174 -4.77 -11.75 -21.44
C LEU A 174 -3.64 -12.13 -20.48
N ALA A 175 -2.42 -12.19 -20.99
CA ALA A 175 -1.27 -12.52 -20.16
C ALA A 175 -1.03 -11.46 -19.06
N MET A 176 -0.83 -11.91 -17.82
CA MET A 176 -0.48 -11.02 -16.70
C MET A 176 0.75 -10.16 -16.99
N ALA A 177 1.71 -10.69 -17.74
CA ALA A 177 2.90 -9.96 -18.17
C ALA A 177 2.59 -8.73 -19.06
N THR A 178 1.44 -8.72 -19.74
CA THR A 178 0.94 -7.57 -20.54
C THR A 178 0.05 -6.67 -19.69
N LEU A 179 -0.80 -7.27 -18.84
CA LEU A 179 -1.78 -6.55 -18.03
C LEU A 179 -1.12 -5.72 -16.92
N ILE A 180 -0.16 -6.27 -16.19
CA ILE A 180 0.47 -5.57 -15.06
C ILE A 180 1.13 -4.25 -15.48
N PRO A 181 2.02 -4.19 -16.50
CA PRO A 181 2.61 -2.91 -16.90
C PRO A 181 1.57 -1.94 -17.49
N ALA A 182 0.57 -2.40 -18.22
CA ALA A 182 -0.52 -1.57 -18.72
C ALA A 182 -1.32 -0.94 -17.56
N PHE A 183 -1.66 -1.73 -16.56
CA PHE A 183 -2.31 -1.28 -15.33
C PHE A 183 -1.45 -0.23 -14.59
N MET A 184 -0.15 -0.51 -14.38
CA MET A 184 0.75 0.41 -13.70
C MET A 184 0.82 1.78 -14.37
N ILE A 185 0.91 1.84 -15.71
CA ILE A 185 0.91 3.10 -16.46
C ILE A 185 -0.43 3.82 -16.33
N SER A 186 -1.53 3.09 -16.38
CA SER A 186 -2.88 3.62 -16.18
C SER A 186 -3.04 4.23 -14.77
N GLU A 187 -2.56 3.52 -13.72
CA GLU A 187 -2.60 3.99 -12.34
C GLU A 187 -1.74 5.25 -12.13
N LEU A 188 -0.52 5.27 -12.67
CA LEU A 188 0.33 6.44 -12.61
C LEU A 188 -0.33 7.65 -13.28
N ARG A 189 -0.92 7.47 -14.46
CA ARG A 189 -1.62 8.54 -15.14
C ARG A 189 -2.79 9.07 -14.34
N ARG A 190 -3.66 8.19 -13.81
CA ARG A 190 -4.78 8.59 -12.94
C ARG A 190 -4.30 9.31 -11.69
N ALA A 191 -3.19 8.84 -11.09
CA ALA A 191 -2.57 9.48 -9.95
C ALA A 191 -2.13 10.92 -10.26
N PHE A 192 -1.52 11.14 -11.44
CA PHE A 192 -1.13 12.49 -11.88
C PHE A 192 -2.33 13.36 -12.21
N GLU A 193 -3.38 12.82 -12.80
CA GLU A 193 -4.62 13.55 -13.08
C GLU A 193 -5.28 14.04 -11.78
N ILE A 194 -5.44 13.15 -10.78
CA ILE A 194 -5.97 13.50 -9.46
C ILE A 194 -5.04 14.50 -8.76
N GLY A 195 -3.73 14.22 -8.75
CA GLY A 195 -2.74 15.07 -8.13
C GLY A 195 -2.71 16.48 -8.72
N PHE A 196 -2.87 16.60 -10.04
CA PHE A 196 -2.97 17.90 -10.70
C PHE A 196 -4.21 18.69 -10.24
N LEU A 197 -5.37 18.05 -10.15
CA LEU A 197 -6.58 18.69 -9.65
C LEU A 197 -6.43 19.14 -8.19
N LEU A 198 -5.77 18.32 -7.35
CA LEU A 198 -5.47 18.69 -5.98
C LEU A 198 -4.45 19.85 -5.88
N TYR A 199 -3.57 20.00 -6.87
CA TYR A 199 -2.57 21.05 -6.90
C TYR A 199 -3.18 22.43 -7.21
N LEU A 200 -4.25 22.48 -8.02
CA LEU A 200 -4.83 23.74 -8.51
C LEU A 200 -5.19 24.75 -7.41
N PRO A 201 -5.92 24.41 -6.33
CA PRO A 201 -6.27 25.39 -5.31
C PRO A 201 -5.02 25.97 -4.61
N PHE A 202 -4.00 25.16 -4.39
CA PHE A 202 -2.76 25.61 -3.77
C PHE A 202 -1.93 26.52 -4.70
N LEU A 203 -1.96 26.24 -6.01
CA LEU A 203 -1.35 27.09 -7.02
C LEU A 203 -2.02 28.47 -7.08
N ILE A 204 -3.34 28.51 -6.97
CA ILE A 204 -4.09 29.79 -6.94
C ILE A 204 -3.67 30.61 -5.71
N ILE A 205 -3.53 29.99 -4.54
CA ILE A 205 -3.05 30.67 -3.33
C ILE A 205 -1.64 31.24 -3.56
N ASP A 206 -0.73 30.47 -4.16
CA ASP A 206 0.62 30.96 -4.48
C ASP A 206 0.59 32.19 -5.40
N LEU A 207 -0.22 32.16 -6.46
CA LEU A 207 -0.36 33.25 -7.42
C LEU A 207 -0.94 34.52 -6.77
N VAL A 208 -1.96 34.38 -5.93
CA VAL A 208 -2.57 35.49 -5.22
C VAL A 208 -1.54 36.16 -4.28
N ILE A 209 -0.86 35.36 -3.47
CA ILE A 209 0.16 35.88 -2.54
C ILE A 209 1.31 36.54 -3.30
N ALA A 210 1.78 35.91 -4.39
CA ALA A 210 2.82 36.51 -5.24
C ALA A 210 2.38 37.86 -5.82
N SER A 211 1.14 37.99 -6.30
CA SER A 211 0.60 39.24 -6.84
C SER A 211 0.53 40.35 -5.79
N VAL A 212 0.08 40.02 -4.56
CA VAL A 212 0.03 40.96 -3.45
C VAL A 212 1.43 41.44 -3.06
N LEU A 213 2.39 40.52 -2.89
CA LEU A 213 3.77 40.88 -2.54
C LEU A 213 4.43 41.78 -3.60
N MET A 214 4.23 41.46 -4.88
CA MET A 214 4.73 42.29 -5.97
C MET A 214 4.09 43.66 -5.99
N SER A 215 2.80 43.81 -5.73
CA SER A 215 2.11 45.10 -5.69
C SER A 215 2.59 45.99 -4.55
N MET A 216 3.04 45.38 -3.43
CA MET A 216 3.64 46.07 -2.28
C MET A 216 5.14 46.38 -2.45
N GLY A 217 5.74 46.01 -3.60
CA GLY A 217 7.18 46.21 -3.84
C GLY A 217 8.10 45.25 -3.09
N MET A 218 7.54 44.19 -2.48
CA MET A 218 8.29 43.22 -1.66
C MET A 218 8.90 42.08 -2.51
N MET A 219 9.65 42.40 -3.58
CA MET A 219 10.21 41.43 -4.52
C MET A 219 11.26 40.50 -3.93
N MET A 220 11.88 40.87 -2.81
CA MET A 220 12.92 40.02 -2.16
C MET A 220 12.36 38.91 -1.28
N LEU A 221 11.07 38.91 -0.95
CA LEU A 221 10.46 37.86 -0.14
C LEU A 221 9.99 36.72 -1.04
N PRO A 222 10.40 35.49 -0.78
CA PRO A 222 9.94 34.32 -1.56
C PRO A 222 8.44 34.05 -1.30
N PRO A 223 7.56 34.18 -2.31
CA PRO A 223 6.11 34.06 -2.14
C PRO A 223 5.69 32.70 -1.55
N VAL A 224 6.42 31.63 -1.88
CA VAL A 224 6.15 30.25 -1.43
C VAL A 224 6.23 30.14 0.11
N VAL A 225 7.14 30.87 0.76
CA VAL A 225 7.26 30.84 2.23
C VAL A 225 6.09 31.54 2.89
N ILE A 226 5.66 32.67 2.28
CA ILE A 226 4.53 33.47 2.80
C ILE A 226 3.19 32.78 2.55
N SER A 227 3.04 32.03 1.46
CA SER A 227 1.79 31.32 1.13
C SER A 227 1.56 30.05 1.97
N LEU A 228 2.61 29.46 2.55
CA LEU A 228 2.53 28.20 3.28
C LEU A 228 1.50 28.22 4.43
N PRO A 229 1.46 29.21 5.34
CA PRO A 229 0.42 29.27 6.37
C PRO A 229 -1.00 29.31 5.80
N PHE A 230 -1.22 30.06 4.71
CA PHE A 230 -2.54 30.16 4.07
C PHE A 230 -2.97 28.83 3.46
N LYS A 231 -2.05 28.08 2.83
CA LYS A 231 -2.31 26.73 2.31
C LYS A 231 -2.69 25.76 3.42
N LEU A 232 -1.99 25.80 4.55
CA LEU A 232 -2.30 24.94 5.71
C LEU A 232 -3.68 25.27 6.29
N ILE A 233 -3.99 26.56 6.49
CA ILE A 233 -5.29 27.00 6.98
C ILE A 233 -6.40 26.55 6.02
N PHE A 234 -6.23 26.78 4.72
CA PHE A 234 -7.17 26.33 3.70
C PHE A 234 -7.41 24.83 3.77
N PHE A 235 -6.34 24.04 3.80
CA PHE A 235 -6.41 22.59 3.84
C PHE A 235 -7.17 22.05 5.07
N VAL A 236 -6.97 22.70 6.25
CA VAL A 236 -7.67 22.35 7.48
C VAL A 236 -9.15 22.77 7.42
N LEU A 237 -9.44 23.97 6.90
CA LEU A 237 -10.81 24.47 6.81
C LEU A 237 -11.72 23.64 5.89
N VAL A 238 -11.15 23.10 4.80
CA VAL A 238 -11.92 22.23 3.86
C VAL A 238 -11.95 20.77 4.28
N ASP A 239 -11.42 20.42 5.46
CA ASP A 239 -11.23 19.02 5.90
C ASP A 239 -10.49 18.19 4.83
N GLY A 240 -9.33 18.68 4.40
CA GLY A 240 -8.60 18.19 3.25
C GLY A 240 -8.24 16.70 3.32
N TRP A 241 -7.92 16.18 4.53
CA TRP A 241 -7.63 14.75 4.69
C TRP A 241 -8.84 13.86 4.38
N ASN A 242 -10.02 14.23 4.85
CA ASN A 242 -11.26 13.50 4.59
C ASN A 242 -11.63 13.54 3.10
N LEU A 243 -11.54 14.73 2.48
CA LEU A 243 -11.81 14.90 1.06
C LEU A 243 -10.86 14.06 0.19
N VAL A 244 -9.56 14.07 0.48
CA VAL A 244 -8.56 13.33 -0.30
C VAL A 244 -8.74 11.83 -0.11
N ALA A 245 -8.83 11.34 1.13
CA ALA A 245 -9.02 9.93 1.40
C ALA A 245 -10.33 9.40 0.78
N GLY A 246 -11.43 10.12 0.99
CA GLY A 246 -12.73 9.77 0.43
C GLY A 246 -12.75 9.78 -1.11
N SER A 247 -12.09 10.76 -1.75
CA SER A 247 -11.98 10.84 -3.21
C SER A 247 -11.13 9.69 -3.77
N LEU A 248 -10.03 9.34 -3.10
CA LEU A 248 -9.19 8.22 -3.49
C LEU A 248 -9.95 6.90 -3.44
N VAL A 249 -10.66 6.61 -2.34
CA VAL A 249 -11.47 5.39 -2.22
C VAL A 249 -12.55 5.35 -3.30
N LYS A 250 -13.29 6.45 -3.49
CA LYS A 250 -14.33 6.53 -4.51
C LYS A 250 -13.80 6.39 -5.93
N SER A 251 -12.55 6.78 -6.20
CA SER A 251 -11.95 6.67 -7.53
C SER A 251 -11.74 5.23 -8.01
N PHE A 252 -11.84 4.24 -7.11
CA PHE A 252 -11.76 2.80 -7.43
C PHE A 252 -13.14 2.12 -7.43
N GLY A 253 -14.13 2.67 -6.71
CA GLY A 253 -15.47 2.11 -6.59
C GLY A 253 -16.52 2.72 -7.52
N GLY A 254 -16.14 3.60 -8.43
CA GLY A 254 -17.04 4.32 -9.30
C GLY A 254 -16.76 4.03 -10.75
N GLY A 255 -17.29 2.94 -11.26
CA GLY A 255 -17.66 2.74 -12.65
C GLY A 255 -19.15 2.69 -12.72
#